data_7c0d5e2cd2545ded7ceabe713c8b750a
#
_entry.id   7c0d5e2cd2545ded7ceabe713c8b750a
#
_cell.length_a   1.000
_cell.length_b   1.000
_cell.length_c   1.000
_cell.angle_alpha   90.00
_cell.angle_beta   90.00
_cell.angle_gamma   90.00
#
_symmetry.space_group_name_H-M   'P 1'
#
loop_
_entity.id
_entity.type
_entity.pdbx_description
1 polymer ?
#
loop_
_entity_poly.entity_id
_entity_poly.type
_entity_poly.pdbx_seq_one_letter_code
_entity_poly.pdbx_strand_id
1 'polypeptide(L)'
;MNGQEAVLFPVSLNLSISPQEVDASAELTLKAVAECPEDYDLSGDQISFHDAAGREIGSAPLAVLEEDGFGAEIIVTAPVELGENGYSAVLTAAESDGVAHAGARAEARCSVKAHDAYLNAWDVPSAITAGDAFSFHVGLKCSCGCNLANRSFVVRDQAGTVVASGRLGDAVWPGTSALYFAEVQAVAPADISLHQWMVESAGSNSGIAHAPGSLAMRVRTVAAPDREIRIEAVDRENGAPLKGINLIVGPYRATTGGDGVAQMRVVGDHYVLHASGLQRMPYRDHLDATRPIGLRLLMAVELPQEHFMPPVNQKPSIAEVLE
;
A
#
# COMPACT_ATOMS: atom_id res chain seq x y z
N MET A 1 -46.43 -10.19 -55.65
CA MET A 1 -45.17 -9.95 -54.94
C MET A 1 -45.29 -10.75 -53.65
N ASN A 2 -44.68 -11.95 -53.58
CA ASN A 2 -44.66 -12.72 -52.36
C ASN A 2 -43.62 -12.07 -51.45
N GLY A 3 -44.08 -11.39 -50.37
CA GLY A 3 -43.22 -10.96 -49.32
C GLY A 3 -42.69 -12.22 -48.60
N GLN A 4 -41.45 -12.57 -48.87
CA GLN A 4 -40.74 -13.56 -48.10
C GLN A 4 -40.51 -12.91 -46.73
N GLU A 5 -41.16 -13.40 -45.67
CA GLU A 5 -40.83 -12.94 -44.29
C GLU A 5 -39.37 -13.29 -44.03
N ALA A 6 -38.58 -12.30 -43.61
CA ALA A 6 -37.20 -12.51 -43.21
C ALA A 6 -37.15 -13.53 -42.06
N VAL A 7 -36.23 -14.46 -42.12
CA VAL A 7 -35.97 -15.38 -41.02
C VAL A 7 -35.30 -14.59 -39.90
N LEU A 8 -35.97 -14.51 -38.74
CA LEU A 8 -35.46 -13.77 -37.57
C LEU A 8 -34.73 -14.74 -36.63
N PHE A 9 -33.41 -14.54 -36.46
CA PHE A 9 -32.59 -15.28 -35.49
C PHE A 9 -32.61 -14.66 -34.11
N PRO A 10 -32.88 -15.43 -33.04
CA PRO A 10 -32.78 -14.95 -31.68
C PRO A 10 -31.31 -14.75 -31.31
N VAL A 11 -30.99 -13.66 -30.59
CA VAL A 11 -29.67 -13.39 -30.04
C VAL A 11 -29.77 -13.32 -28.54
N SER A 12 -28.90 -14.04 -27.82
CA SER A 12 -28.64 -13.82 -26.42
C SER A 12 -27.46 -12.85 -26.26
N LEU A 13 -27.54 -11.95 -25.29
CA LEU A 13 -26.47 -11.00 -24.97
C LEU A 13 -26.14 -11.09 -23.46
N ASN A 14 -24.88 -11.14 -23.14
CA ASN A 14 -24.37 -11.09 -21.78
C ASN A 14 -23.43 -9.90 -21.64
N LEU A 15 -23.47 -9.20 -20.51
CA LEU A 15 -22.56 -8.10 -20.18
C LEU A 15 -21.80 -8.44 -18.89
N SER A 16 -20.50 -8.37 -18.93
CA SER A 16 -19.62 -8.48 -17.78
C SER A 16 -18.82 -7.18 -17.56
N ILE A 17 -18.46 -6.93 -16.31
CA ILE A 17 -17.69 -5.75 -15.88
C ILE A 17 -16.46 -6.23 -15.10
N SER A 18 -15.30 -5.67 -15.42
CA SER A 18 -14.05 -5.98 -14.71
C SER A 18 -13.24 -4.70 -14.43
N PRO A 19 -12.85 -4.48 -13.17
CA PRO A 19 -13.21 -5.21 -11.97
C PRO A 19 -14.67 -4.94 -11.52
N GLN A 20 -15.25 -5.82 -10.72
CA GLN A 20 -16.61 -5.62 -10.16
C GLN A 20 -16.65 -4.57 -9.04
N GLU A 21 -15.52 -4.31 -8.38
CA GLU A 21 -15.32 -3.19 -7.46
C GLU A 21 -14.16 -2.35 -7.99
N VAL A 22 -14.38 -1.05 -8.12
CA VAL A 22 -13.45 -0.11 -8.75
C VAL A 22 -13.37 1.18 -7.93
N ASP A 23 -12.18 1.79 -7.90
CA ASP A 23 -12.01 3.13 -7.33
C ASP A 23 -12.71 4.18 -8.19
N ALA A 24 -13.26 5.23 -7.58
CA ALA A 24 -13.87 6.36 -8.28
C ALA A 24 -12.90 6.93 -9.33
N SER A 25 -13.39 7.19 -10.53
CA SER A 25 -12.61 7.69 -11.68
C SER A 25 -11.48 6.76 -12.17
N ALA A 26 -11.40 5.51 -11.73
CA ALA A 26 -10.50 4.52 -12.30
C ALA A 26 -11.08 3.87 -13.57
N GLU A 27 -10.24 3.20 -14.32
CA GLU A 27 -10.68 2.49 -15.53
C GLU A 27 -11.38 1.18 -15.16
N LEU A 28 -12.41 0.84 -15.94
CA LEU A 28 -13.08 -0.45 -15.93
C LEU A 28 -13.37 -0.91 -17.36
N THR A 29 -13.43 -2.21 -17.53
CA THR A 29 -13.71 -2.85 -18.81
C THR A 29 -15.15 -3.35 -18.83
N LEU A 30 -15.90 -2.99 -19.88
CA LEU A 30 -17.21 -3.54 -20.20
C LEU A 30 -17.03 -4.52 -21.35
N LYS A 31 -17.39 -5.79 -21.15
CA LYS A 31 -17.30 -6.84 -22.17
C LYS A 31 -18.69 -7.42 -22.40
N ALA A 32 -19.19 -7.27 -23.62
CA ALA A 32 -20.42 -7.89 -24.10
C ALA A 32 -20.08 -9.15 -24.89
N VAL A 33 -20.84 -10.23 -24.67
CA VAL A 33 -20.76 -11.47 -25.45
C VAL A 33 -22.13 -11.77 -25.97
N ALA A 34 -22.23 -11.89 -27.32
CA ALA A 34 -23.44 -12.25 -28.04
C ALA A 34 -23.33 -13.68 -28.55
N GLU A 35 -24.39 -14.43 -28.39
CA GLU A 35 -24.55 -15.79 -28.95
C GLU A 35 -25.78 -15.83 -29.84
N CYS A 36 -25.65 -16.47 -30.97
CA CYS A 36 -26.75 -16.72 -31.90
C CYS A 36 -26.65 -18.17 -32.42
N PRO A 37 -27.72 -18.70 -33.07
CA PRO A 37 -27.65 -20.01 -33.71
C PRO A 37 -26.50 -20.12 -34.71
N GLU A 38 -25.96 -21.33 -34.87
CA GLU A 38 -24.71 -21.67 -35.59
C GLU A 38 -24.61 -21.13 -37.04
N ASP A 39 -25.72 -20.77 -37.67
CA ASP A 39 -25.74 -20.35 -39.04
C ASP A 39 -25.76 -18.83 -39.25
N TYR A 40 -25.61 -18.02 -38.18
CA TYR A 40 -25.65 -16.56 -38.29
C TYR A 40 -24.37 -15.88 -37.77
N ASP A 41 -23.74 -15.09 -38.64
CA ASP A 41 -22.51 -14.35 -38.31
C ASP A 41 -22.84 -12.92 -37.86
N LEU A 42 -22.53 -12.58 -36.60
CA LEU A 42 -22.68 -11.25 -36.03
C LEU A 42 -21.40 -10.40 -36.14
N SER A 43 -20.39 -10.89 -36.86
CA SER A 43 -19.11 -10.15 -36.96
C SER A 43 -19.32 -8.79 -37.64
N GLY A 44 -18.88 -7.72 -36.95
CA GLY A 44 -18.96 -6.35 -37.42
C GLY A 44 -20.21 -5.60 -36.96
N ASP A 45 -21.22 -6.29 -36.43
CA ASP A 45 -22.38 -5.63 -35.81
C ASP A 45 -21.97 -4.82 -34.60
N GLN A 46 -22.60 -3.65 -34.43
CA GLN A 46 -22.20 -2.70 -33.37
C GLN A 46 -22.96 -2.97 -32.08
N ILE A 47 -22.20 -3.13 -30.99
CA ILE A 47 -22.72 -3.05 -29.62
C ILE A 47 -22.56 -1.63 -29.14
N SER A 48 -23.64 -1.01 -28.67
CA SER A 48 -23.61 0.25 -27.94
C SER A 48 -23.68 0.00 -26.43
N PHE A 49 -22.83 0.69 -25.67
CA PHE A 49 -22.74 0.60 -24.22
C PHE A 49 -23.29 1.87 -23.59
N HIS A 50 -24.10 1.74 -22.55
CA HIS A 50 -24.79 2.85 -21.90
C HIS A 50 -24.57 2.86 -20.40
N ASP A 51 -24.56 4.06 -19.82
CA ASP A 51 -24.56 4.27 -18.38
C ASP A 51 -25.96 4.06 -17.76
N ALA A 52 -26.08 4.18 -16.43
CA ALA A 52 -27.32 4.02 -15.70
C ALA A 52 -28.42 5.03 -16.11
N ALA A 53 -28.05 6.18 -16.68
CA ALA A 53 -28.96 7.18 -17.22
C ALA A 53 -29.42 6.87 -18.65
N GLY A 54 -28.95 5.79 -19.27
CA GLY A 54 -29.21 5.41 -20.62
C GLY A 54 -28.44 6.22 -21.66
N ARG A 55 -27.44 6.99 -21.25
CA ARG A 55 -26.57 7.73 -22.17
C ARG A 55 -25.51 6.78 -22.74
N GLU A 56 -25.31 6.80 -24.05
CA GLU A 56 -24.24 6.05 -24.69
C GLU A 56 -22.87 6.55 -24.27
N ILE A 57 -22.02 5.62 -23.80
CA ILE A 57 -20.67 5.87 -23.32
C ILE A 57 -19.59 5.28 -24.24
N GLY A 58 -19.98 4.52 -25.24
CA GLY A 58 -19.10 3.97 -26.27
C GLY A 58 -19.79 2.89 -27.09
N SER A 59 -19.15 2.51 -28.17
CA SER A 59 -19.57 1.38 -29.01
C SER A 59 -18.36 0.62 -29.55
N ALA A 60 -18.55 -0.67 -29.85
CA ALA A 60 -17.52 -1.50 -30.45
C ALA A 60 -18.15 -2.56 -31.36
N PRO A 61 -17.48 -2.96 -32.46
CA PRO A 61 -17.92 -4.03 -33.29
C PRO A 61 -17.76 -5.39 -32.61
N LEU A 62 -18.67 -6.30 -32.87
CA LEU A 62 -18.54 -7.70 -32.46
C LEU A 62 -17.44 -8.38 -33.29
N ALA A 63 -16.60 -9.13 -32.61
CA ALA A 63 -15.57 -9.99 -33.21
C ALA A 63 -15.76 -11.44 -32.75
N VAL A 64 -15.41 -12.39 -33.61
CA VAL A 64 -15.47 -13.82 -33.28
C VAL A 64 -14.57 -14.13 -32.10
N LEU A 65 -15.06 -14.88 -31.12
CA LEU A 65 -14.31 -15.40 -29.98
C LEU A 65 -13.82 -16.81 -30.30
N GLU A 66 -12.72 -17.23 -29.66
CA GLU A 66 -12.17 -18.58 -29.80
C GLU A 66 -13.09 -19.67 -29.21
N GLU A 67 -13.89 -19.30 -28.19
CA GLU A 67 -14.89 -20.15 -27.56
C GLU A 67 -16.29 -19.66 -27.98
N ASP A 68 -16.86 -20.23 -29.02
CA ASP A 68 -18.19 -19.96 -29.58
C ASP A 68 -18.87 -18.66 -29.13
N GLY A 69 -19.13 -17.76 -30.13
CA GLY A 69 -19.81 -16.50 -29.90
C GLY A 69 -19.06 -15.28 -30.43
N PHE A 70 -19.62 -14.11 -30.15
CA PHE A 70 -19.11 -12.83 -30.63
C PHE A 70 -18.91 -11.88 -29.44
N GLY A 71 -17.76 -11.22 -29.38
CA GLY A 71 -17.40 -10.32 -28.28
C GLY A 71 -17.16 -8.89 -28.73
N ALA A 72 -17.58 -7.93 -27.90
CA ALA A 72 -17.24 -6.53 -28.02
C ALA A 72 -16.77 -6.01 -26.63
N GLU A 73 -15.74 -5.18 -26.61
CA GLU A 73 -15.15 -4.68 -25.36
C GLU A 73 -14.84 -3.19 -25.48
N ILE A 74 -15.11 -2.44 -24.41
CA ILE A 74 -14.66 -1.05 -24.26
C ILE A 74 -14.08 -0.83 -22.89
N ILE A 75 -13.12 0.11 -22.78
CA ILE A 75 -12.61 0.62 -21.52
C ILE A 75 -13.25 1.98 -21.26
N VAL A 76 -13.80 2.17 -20.07
CA VAL A 76 -14.45 3.41 -19.67
C VAL A 76 -13.93 3.84 -18.28
N THR A 77 -14.09 5.13 -17.95
CA THR A 77 -13.79 5.65 -16.62
C THR A 77 -15.01 5.48 -15.73
N ALA A 78 -14.81 4.90 -14.55
CA ALA A 78 -15.84 4.80 -13.52
C ALA A 78 -16.32 6.21 -13.08
N PRO A 79 -17.59 6.36 -12.70
CA PRO A 79 -18.10 7.63 -12.19
C PRO A 79 -17.43 8.01 -10.86
N VAL A 80 -17.62 9.26 -10.42
CA VAL A 80 -17.17 9.74 -9.09
C VAL A 80 -18.17 9.41 -7.99
N GLU A 81 -19.41 9.10 -8.33
CA GLU A 81 -20.49 8.73 -7.43
C GLU A 81 -20.24 7.33 -6.88
N LEU A 82 -20.18 7.26 -5.52
CA LEU A 82 -19.91 6.01 -4.82
C LEU A 82 -21.16 5.10 -4.79
N GLY A 83 -20.92 3.81 -4.77
CA GLY A 83 -21.95 2.79 -4.65
C GLY A 83 -22.19 2.03 -5.95
N GLU A 84 -23.36 1.40 -6.04
CA GLU A 84 -23.73 0.58 -7.20
C GLU A 84 -24.01 1.45 -8.43
N ASN A 85 -23.30 1.17 -9.51
CA ASN A 85 -23.46 1.81 -10.82
C ASN A 85 -23.81 0.76 -11.86
N GLY A 86 -24.88 1.03 -12.63
CA GLY A 86 -25.39 0.14 -13.66
C GLY A 86 -24.88 0.51 -15.06
N TYR A 87 -24.69 -0.51 -15.87
CA TYR A 87 -24.33 -0.38 -17.29
C TYR A 87 -25.20 -1.32 -18.11
N SER A 88 -25.42 -0.98 -19.37
CA SER A 88 -26.08 -1.87 -20.31
C SER A 88 -25.39 -1.91 -21.66
N ALA A 89 -25.44 -3.08 -22.29
CA ALA A 89 -25.02 -3.30 -23.67
C ALA A 89 -26.28 -3.53 -24.53
N VAL A 90 -26.32 -2.95 -25.71
CA VAL A 90 -27.44 -3.06 -26.63
C VAL A 90 -26.92 -3.43 -28.00
N LEU A 91 -27.44 -4.52 -28.55
CA LEU A 91 -27.37 -4.90 -29.96
C LEU A 91 -28.67 -4.50 -30.63
N THR A 92 -28.62 -3.65 -31.63
CA THR A 92 -29.81 -3.26 -32.40
C THR A 92 -30.15 -4.36 -33.42
N ALA A 93 -31.44 -4.66 -33.61
CA ALA A 93 -31.86 -5.59 -34.65
C ALA A 93 -31.40 -5.10 -36.03
N ALA A 94 -30.88 -6.01 -36.83
CA ALA A 94 -30.46 -5.71 -38.20
C ALA A 94 -30.97 -6.77 -39.18
N GLU A 95 -31.10 -6.38 -40.46
CA GLU A 95 -31.48 -7.26 -41.55
C GLU A 95 -30.52 -7.03 -42.74
N SER A 96 -29.99 -8.12 -43.28
CA SER A 96 -29.18 -8.12 -44.50
C SER A 96 -29.54 -9.34 -45.33
N ASP A 97 -29.76 -9.12 -46.64
CA ASP A 97 -30.04 -10.17 -47.65
C ASP A 97 -31.20 -11.13 -47.31
N GLY A 98 -32.24 -10.62 -46.61
CA GLY A 98 -33.43 -11.41 -46.24
C GLY A 98 -33.23 -12.29 -45.01
N VAL A 99 -32.14 -12.08 -44.27
CA VAL A 99 -31.82 -12.69 -42.96
C VAL A 99 -31.72 -11.59 -41.92
N ALA A 100 -32.39 -11.76 -40.78
CA ALA A 100 -32.42 -10.76 -39.73
C ALA A 100 -32.07 -11.39 -38.39
N HIS A 101 -31.43 -10.62 -37.53
CA HIS A 101 -31.31 -10.97 -36.11
C HIS A 101 -32.14 -10.05 -35.22
N ALA A 102 -32.59 -10.58 -34.09
CA ALA A 102 -33.30 -9.81 -33.09
C ALA A 102 -32.33 -8.87 -32.34
N GLY A 103 -32.86 -7.71 -31.92
CA GLY A 103 -32.13 -6.89 -30.95
C GLY A 103 -32.03 -7.58 -29.57
N ALA A 104 -30.93 -7.34 -28.88
CA ALA A 104 -30.69 -7.87 -27.55
C ALA A 104 -30.18 -6.79 -26.62
N ARG A 105 -30.46 -6.94 -25.31
CA ARG A 105 -29.97 -6.04 -24.26
C ARG A 105 -29.50 -6.87 -23.02
N ALA A 106 -28.36 -6.48 -22.48
CA ALA A 106 -27.86 -7.02 -21.25
C ALA A 106 -27.52 -5.90 -20.24
N GLU A 107 -27.59 -6.19 -18.98
CA GLU A 107 -27.30 -5.24 -17.90
C GLU A 107 -26.32 -5.86 -16.92
N ALA A 108 -25.41 -5.05 -16.38
CA ALA A 108 -24.48 -5.43 -15.33
C ALA A 108 -24.25 -4.25 -14.38
N ARG A 109 -23.70 -4.55 -13.21
CA ARG A 109 -23.42 -3.56 -12.17
C ARG A 109 -22.02 -3.73 -11.65
N CYS A 110 -21.40 -2.61 -11.23
CA CYS A 110 -20.18 -2.58 -10.45
C CYS A 110 -20.35 -1.68 -9.24
N SER A 111 -19.54 -1.91 -8.22
CA SER A 111 -19.47 -1.06 -7.04
C SER A 111 -18.33 -0.07 -7.18
N VAL A 112 -18.62 1.22 -7.08
CA VAL A 112 -17.62 2.29 -7.08
C VAL A 112 -17.32 2.67 -5.63
N LYS A 113 -16.06 2.62 -5.23
CA LYS A 113 -15.60 2.95 -3.88
C LYS A 113 -14.73 4.21 -3.84
N ALA A 114 -14.63 4.80 -2.65
CA ALA A 114 -13.69 5.88 -2.38
C ALA A 114 -12.25 5.36 -2.48
N HIS A 115 -11.33 6.23 -2.91
CA HIS A 115 -9.90 5.92 -2.90
C HIS A 115 -9.41 5.64 -1.47
N ASP A 116 -8.60 4.61 -1.30
CA ASP A 116 -7.96 4.32 -0.02
C ASP A 116 -6.90 5.39 0.30
N ALA A 117 -6.85 5.78 1.57
CA ALA A 117 -5.88 6.75 2.06
C ALA A 117 -5.04 6.12 3.18
N TYR A 118 -3.74 6.00 2.93
CA TYR A 118 -2.78 5.35 3.84
C TYR A 118 -2.00 6.37 4.63
N LEU A 119 -2.19 6.37 5.96
CA LEU A 119 -1.42 7.15 6.91
C LEU A 119 -0.09 6.48 7.21
N ASN A 120 0.94 7.29 7.42
CA ASN A 120 2.22 6.88 7.95
C ASN A 120 2.71 7.89 9.00
N ALA A 121 3.55 7.44 9.95
CA ALA A 121 4.25 8.27 10.90
C ALA A 121 5.69 7.79 11.02
N TRP A 122 6.66 8.73 10.97
CA TRP A 122 8.08 8.40 11.04
C TRP A 122 8.86 9.48 11.78
N ASP A 123 10.14 9.23 12.02
CA ASP A 123 11.02 10.05 12.87
C ASP A 123 10.49 10.23 14.30
N VAL A 124 9.61 9.30 14.75
CA VAL A 124 9.20 9.25 16.15
C VAL A 124 10.39 8.84 17.00
N PRO A 125 10.86 9.68 17.95
CA PRO A 125 11.99 9.32 18.78
C PRO A 125 11.73 8.01 19.54
N SER A 126 12.72 7.13 19.61
CA SER A 126 12.60 5.82 20.24
C SER A 126 12.42 5.88 21.77
N ALA A 127 12.85 6.98 22.38
CA ALA A 127 12.66 7.31 23.78
C ALA A 127 12.56 8.82 23.94
N ILE A 128 11.57 9.29 24.68
CA ILE A 128 11.27 10.71 24.88
C ILE A 128 11.21 10.94 26.38
N THR A 129 11.86 11.99 26.89
CA THR A 129 11.71 12.35 28.28
C THR A 129 10.24 12.66 28.59
N ALA A 130 9.72 12.08 29.69
CA ALA A 130 8.35 12.34 30.11
C ALA A 130 8.10 13.84 30.30
N GLY A 131 7.04 14.35 29.69
CA GLY A 131 6.67 15.78 29.70
C GLY A 131 7.41 16.66 28.70
N ASP A 132 8.42 16.18 27.98
CA ASP A 132 9.14 16.98 26.99
C ASP A 132 8.38 17.09 25.66
N ALA A 133 8.63 18.20 24.97
CA ALA A 133 8.19 18.38 23.60
C ALA A 133 9.06 17.55 22.64
N PHE A 134 8.45 17.00 21.61
CA PHE A 134 9.13 16.29 20.52
C PHE A 134 8.43 16.51 19.20
N SER A 135 9.15 16.26 18.10
CA SER A 135 8.58 16.29 16.75
C SER A 135 8.65 14.94 16.07
N PHE A 136 7.76 14.74 15.12
CA PHE A 136 7.70 13.59 14.22
C PHE A 136 6.96 13.99 12.94
N HIS A 137 6.99 13.13 11.94
CA HIS A 137 6.27 13.38 10.69
C HIS A 137 5.01 12.53 10.59
N VAL A 138 3.96 13.12 10.03
CA VAL A 138 2.75 12.42 9.60
C VAL A 138 2.61 12.59 8.10
N GLY A 139 2.36 11.51 7.39
CA GLY A 139 2.14 11.52 5.96
C GLY A 139 0.90 10.74 5.56
N LEU A 140 0.29 11.15 4.44
CA LEU A 140 -0.87 10.52 3.84
C LEU A 140 -0.64 10.32 2.34
N LYS A 141 -0.96 9.13 1.84
CA LYS A 141 -0.88 8.77 0.43
C LYS A 141 -2.18 8.15 -0.03
N CYS A 142 -2.70 8.62 -1.17
CA CYS A 142 -3.84 7.99 -1.86
C CYS A 142 -3.37 6.78 -2.68
N SER A 143 -4.18 5.70 -2.74
CA SER A 143 -3.95 4.52 -3.59
C SER A 143 -3.73 4.89 -5.05
N CYS A 144 -4.47 5.87 -5.56
CA CYS A 144 -4.44 6.34 -6.93
C CYS A 144 -3.55 7.58 -7.17
N GLY A 145 -2.75 7.98 -6.16
CA GLY A 145 -1.80 9.10 -6.30
C GLY A 145 -2.42 10.49 -6.34
N CYS A 146 -3.64 10.67 -5.82
CA CYS A 146 -4.31 11.97 -5.77
C CYS A 146 -3.53 13.01 -4.97
N ASN A 147 -3.76 14.29 -5.29
CA ASN A 147 -3.25 15.39 -4.49
C ASN A 147 -4.00 15.47 -3.14
N LEU A 148 -3.28 15.23 -2.05
CA LEU A 148 -3.79 15.30 -0.68
C LEU A 148 -3.26 16.51 0.11
N ALA A 149 -2.70 17.51 -0.58
CA ALA A 149 -2.25 18.76 0.06
C ALA A 149 -3.38 19.39 0.90
N ASN A 150 -2.98 19.99 2.01
CA ASN A 150 -3.90 20.66 2.96
C ASN A 150 -4.95 19.75 3.65
N ARG A 151 -4.88 18.43 3.47
CA ARG A 151 -5.70 17.49 4.24
C ARG A 151 -5.38 17.61 5.72
N SER A 152 -6.42 17.67 6.55
CA SER A 152 -6.28 17.70 8.00
C SER A 152 -6.12 16.31 8.58
N PHE A 153 -5.38 16.23 9.67
CA PHE A 153 -5.27 15.04 10.51
C PHE A 153 -5.31 15.44 12.00
N VAL A 154 -5.61 14.47 12.83
CA VAL A 154 -5.57 14.60 14.30
C VAL A 154 -4.75 13.45 14.87
N VAL A 155 -4.08 13.70 15.99
CA VAL A 155 -3.37 12.69 16.78
C VAL A 155 -4.03 12.62 18.13
N ARG A 156 -4.46 11.42 18.54
CA ARG A 156 -5.13 11.18 19.82
C ARG A 156 -4.28 10.24 20.67
N ASP A 157 -4.33 10.47 21.96
CA ASP A 157 -3.80 9.53 22.94
C ASP A 157 -4.74 8.32 23.14
N GLN A 158 -4.35 7.40 24.00
CA GLN A 158 -5.13 6.20 24.32
C GLN A 158 -6.47 6.49 25.04
N ALA A 159 -6.65 7.70 25.58
CA ALA A 159 -7.91 8.15 26.17
C ALA A 159 -8.81 8.85 25.14
N GLY A 160 -8.35 9.00 23.88
CA GLY A 160 -9.06 9.69 22.81
C GLY A 160 -8.88 11.22 22.83
N THR A 161 -8.02 11.75 23.72
CA THR A 161 -7.73 13.19 23.79
C THR A 161 -6.87 13.60 22.61
N VAL A 162 -7.19 14.72 21.96
CA VAL A 162 -6.36 15.29 20.91
C VAL A 162 -5.07 15.85 21.50
N VAL A 163 -3.93 15.25 21.17
CA VAL A 163 -2.60 15.68 21.62
C VAL A 163 -1.85 16.49 20.57
N ALA A 164 -2.24 16.35 19.31
CA ALA A 164 -1.76 17.18 18.21
C ALA A 164 -2.75 17.17 17.06
N SER A 165 -2.67 18.15 16.18
CA SER A 165 -3.42 18.20 14.92
C SER A 165 -2.64 19.03 13.91
N GLY A 166 -2.90 18.80 12.62
CA GLY A 166 -2.19 19.54 11.57
C GLY A 166 -2.88 19.43 10.21
N ARG A 167 -2.24 20.03 9.23
CA ARG A 167 -2.56 19.90 7.81
C ARG A 167 -1.31 19.49 7.06
N LEU A 168 -1.48 18.61 6.09
CA LEU A 168 -0.40 18.22 5.19
C LEU A 168 0.07 19.41 4.37
N GLY A 169 1.37 19.48 4.12
CA GLY A 169 1.96 20.47 3.22
C GLY A 169 1.52 20.27 1.77
N ASP A 170 1.94 21.18 0.91
CA ASP A 170 1.69 21.17 -0.54
C ASP A 170 2.75 20.38 -1.34
N ALA A 171 3.88 20.07 -0.71
CA ALA A 171 4.95 19.25 -1.29
C ALA A 171 4.85 17.79 -0.84
N VAL A 172 5.29 16.90 -1.73
CA VAL A 172 5.44 15.46 -1.39
C VAL A 172 6.78 15.21 -0.71
N TRP A 173 6.84 14.14 0.08
CA TRP A 173 8.09 13.70 0.71
C TRP A 173 9.14 13.38 -0.35
N PRO A 174 10.40 13.85 -0.19
CA PRO A 174 11.48 13.61 -1.16
C PRO A 174 11.63 12.13 -1.52
N GLY A 175 11.70 11.84 -2.82
CA GLY A 175 11.81 10.47 -3.34
C GLY A 175 10.49 9.70 -3.42
N THR A 176 9.35 10.35 -3.17
CA THR A 176 8.01 9.77 -3.34
C THR A 176 7.20 10.52 -4.39
N SER A 177 6.19 9.86 -4.97
CA SER A 177 5.33 10.46 -6.00
C SER A 177 4.09 11.18 -5.44
N ALA A 178 3.59 10.79 -4.26
CA ALA A 178 2.29 11.27 -3.77
C ALA A 178 2.15 11.17 -2.23
N LEU A 179 3.24 11.06 -1.48
CA LEU A 179 3.20 11.09 -0.01
C LEU A 179 3.25 12.53 0.47
N TYR A 180 2.10 13.14 0.71
CA TYR A 180 2.00 14.45 1.33
C TYR A 180 2.24 14.35 2.83
N PHE A 181 2.94 15.30 3.45
CA PHE A 181 3.38 15.20 4.83
C PHE A 181 3.34 16.52 5.58
N ALA A 182 3.43 16.43 6.90
CA ALA A 182 3.68 17.54 7.80
C ALA A 182 4.57 17.13 8.96
N GLU A 183 5.39 18.03 9.47
CA GLU A 183 6.02 17.89 10.77
C GLU A 183 5.02 18.26 11.86
N VAL A 184 4.98 17.43 12.90
CA VAL A 184 4.06 17.53 14.02
C VAL A 184 4.86 17.73 15.30
N GLN A 185 4.46 18.70 16.11
CA GLN A 185 4.97 18.87 17.46
C GLN A 185 3.94 18.40 18.47
N ALA A 186 4.38 17.66 19.47
CA ALA A 186 3.55 17.18 20.56
C ALA A 186 4.32 17.20 21.88
N VAL A 187 3.60 17.12 22.99
CA VAL A 187 4.17 16.95 24.32
C VAL A 187 3.99 15.51 24.76
N ALA A 188 5.07 14.89 25.18
CA ALA A 188 5.04 13.52 25.67
C ALA A 188 4.25 13.41 26.99
N PRO A 189 3.55 12.30 27.24
CA PRO A 189 2.90 12.04 28.53
C PRO A 189 3.89 12.17 29.71
N ALA A 190 3.36 12.59 30.85
CA ALA A 190 4.20 12.80 32.06
C ALA A 190 4.57 11.51 32.77
N ASP A 191 3.85 10.42 32.56
CA ASP A 191 4.14 9.11 33.13
C ASP A 191 5.15 8.34 32.26
N ILE A 192 6.01 7.55 32.89
CA ILE A 192 7.03 6.74 32.24
C ILE A 192 6.41 5.41 31.80
N SER A 193 6.09 5.30 30.51
CA SER A 193 5.34 4.18 29.96
C SER A 193 5.53 4.01 28.46
N LEU A 194 4.91 2.98 27.89
CA LEU A 194 4.68 2.85 26.46
C LEU A 194 3.22 3.22 26.16
N HIS A 195 3.04 4.36 25.52
CA HIS A 195 1.75 4.88 25.14
C HIS A 195 1.37 4.46 23.73
N GLN A 196 0.10 4.23 23.50
CA GLN A 196 -0.46 4.01 22.16
C GLN A 196 -1.25 5.23 21.74
N TRP A 197 -0.81 5.86 20.66
CA TRP A 197 -1.48 6.99 20.04
C TRP A 197 -2.11 6.58 18.71
N MET A 198 -3.12 7.31 18.28
CA MET A 198 -3.81 7.10 17.02
C MET A 198 -3.71 8.36 16.17
N VAL A 199 -3.22 8.23 14.95
CA VAL A 199 -3.28 9.27 13.93
C VAL A 199 -4.50 9.00 13.07
N GLU A 200 -5.35 9.99 12.84
CA GLU A 200 -6.58 9.87 12.08
C GLU A 200 -6.68 10.98 11.04
N SER A 201 -7.16 10.64 9.85
CA SER A 201 -7.56 11.60 8.82
C SER A 201 -8.97 11.27 8.39
N ALA A 202 -9.85 12.25 8.42
CA ALA A 202 -11.21 12.09 7.95
C ALA A 202 -11.25 11.81 6.45
N GLY A 203 -12.21 11.03 6.01
CA GLY A 203 -12.54 10.89 4.60
C GLY A 203 -12.97 12.23 3.98
N SER A 204 -13.05 12.30 2.67
CA SER A 204 -13.62 13.46 1.98
C SER A 204 -14.49 13.02 0.83
N ASN A 205 -15.56 13.80 0.62
CA ASN A 205 -16.51 13.62 -0.48
C ASN A 205 -16.46 14.79 -1.45
N SER A 206 -15.48 15.70 -1.34
CA SER A 206 -15.30 16.82 -2.29
C SER A 206 -14.40 16.40 -3.43
N GLY A 207 -14.92 16.45 -4.66
CA GLY A 207 -14.24 15.91 -5.85
C GLY A 207 -14.18 14.38 -5.79
N ILE A 208 -13.00 13.80 -6.01
CA ILE A 208 -12.81 12.36 -5.84
C ILE A 208 -12.86 12.02 -4.34
N ALA A 209 -13.75 11.13 -3.97
CA ALA A 209 -13.93 10.69 -2.59
C ALA A 209 -12.72 9.90 -2.09
N HIS A 210 -12.35 10.12 -0.83
CA HIS A 210 -11.30 9.35 -0.15
C HIS A 210 -11.83 8.77 1.15
N ALA A 211 -11.50 7.52 1.43
CA ALA A 211 -11.82 6.86 2.68
C ALA A 211 -11.10 7.53 3.88
N PRO A 212 -11.66 7.45 5.10
CA PRO A 212 -10.92 7.84 6.30
C PRO A 212 -9.73 6.93 6.51
N GLY A 213 -8.61 7.48 7.00
CA GLY A 213 -7.42 6.74 7.35
C GLY A 213 -7.19 6.74 8.85
N SER A 214 -6.63 5.67 9.40
CA SER A 214 -6.18 5.59 10.79
C SER A 214 -4.87 4.81 10.90
N LEU A 215 -4.00 5.22 11.84
CA LEU A 215 -2.71 4.60 12.11
C LEU A 215 -2.43 4.59 13.60
N ALA A 216 -2.20 3.40 14.16
CA ALA A 216 -1.70 3.28 15.53
C ALA A 216 -0.18 3.51 15.57
N MET A 217 0.29 4.38 16.46
CA MET A 217 1.70 4.63 16.71
C MET A 217 2.05 4.44 18.19
N ARG A 218 3.30 4.16 18.49
CA ARG A 218 3.79 3.97 19.86
C ARG A 218 4.71 5.12 20.26
N VAL A 219 4.45 5.70 21.42
CA VAL A 219 5.26 6.75 22.03
C VAL A 219 5.80 6.22 23.36
N ARG A 220 7.12 6.09 23.48
CA ARG A 220 7.76 5.62 24.70
C ARG A 220 8.33 6.79 25.48
N THR A 221 7.86 6.96 26.70
CA THR A 221 8.39 7.93 27.65
C THR A 221 9.39 7.26 28.60
N VAL A 222 10.41 8.01 28.97
CA VAL A 222 11.48 7.61 29.89
C VAL A 222 11.74 8.74 30.91
N ALA A 223 12.44 8.43 31.98
CA ALA A 223 12.96 9.46 32.88
C ALA A 223 13.98 10.35 32.14
N ALA A 224 14.25 11.53 32.67
CA ALA A 224 15.27 12.40 32.11
C ALA A 224 16.63 11.69 32.08
N PRO A 225 17.33 11.63 30.95
CA PRO A 225 18.63 10.96 30.85
C PRO A 225 19.66 11.68 31.70
N ASP A 226 20.35 10.91 32.52
CA ASP A 226 21.35 11.40 33.52
C ASP A 226 22.76 10.84 33.27
N ARG A 227 22.91 10.00 32.23
CA ARG A 227 24.19 9.39 31.84
C ARG A 227 24.47 9.59 30.36
N GLU A 228 25.76 9.62 30.05
CA GLU A 228 26.25 9.65 28.67
C GLU A 228 27.01 8.38 28.36
N ILE A 229 26.73 7.80 27.20
CA ILE A 229 27.43 6.64 26.65
C ILE A 229 28.08 7.06 25.34
N ARG A 230 29.39 6.81 25.22
CA ARG A 230 30.15 6.97 23.99
C ARG A 230 30.56 5.59 23.47
N ILE A 231 30.16 5.24 22.26
CA ILE A 231 30.47 3.96 21.63
C ILE A 231 31.27 4.23 20.36
N GLU A 232 32.44 3.61 20.26
CA GLU A 232 33.29 3.60 19.09
C GLU A 232 33.21 2.21 18.43
N ALA A 233 32.73 2.11 17.21
CA ALA A 233 32.71 0.88 16.43
C ALA A 233 33.84 0.88 15.40
N VAL A 234 34.68 -0.15 15.44
CA VAL A 234 35.83 -0.30 14.53
C VAL A 234 35.86 -1.70 13.92
N ASP A 235 36.42 -1.79 12.74
CA ASP A 235 36.70 -3.06 12.07
C ASP A 235 37.70 -3.88 12.92
N ARG A 236 37.38 -5.14 13.14
CA ARG A 236 38.17 -6.04 14.01
C ARG A 236 39.57 -6.32 13.43
N GLU A 237 39.70 -6.35 12.09
CA GLU A 237 40.95 -6.76 11.45
C GLU A 237 41.94 -5.61 11.29
N ASN A 238 41.46 -4.43 10.90
CA ASN A 238 42.30 -3.30 10.56
C ASN A 238 42.14 -2.07 11.45
N GLY A 239 41.17 -2.10 12.39
CA GLY A 239 40.92 -1.01 13.32
C GLY A 239 40.27 0.24 12.71
N ALA A 240 39.85 0.19 11.43
CA ALA A 240 39.23 1.32 10.76
C ALA A 240 37.85 1.66 11.39
N PRO A 241 37.50 2.96 11.50
CA PRO A 241 36.23 3.38 12.04
C PRO A 241 35.06 2.91 11.15
N LEU A 242 33.98 2.45 11.74
CA LEU A 242 32.80 1.93 11.06
C LEU A 242 31.65 2.93 11.12
N LYS A 243 31.34 3.57 10.00
CA LYS A 243 30.16 4.42 9.81
C LYS A 243 28.91 3.56 9.64
N GLY A 244 27.77 4.06 10.16
CA GLY A 244 26.46 3.47 9.89
C GLY A 244 26.14 2.23 10.71
N ILE A 245 26.88 1.98 11.81
CA ILE A 245 26.53 0.92 12.75
C ILE A 245 25.36 1.39 13.61
N ASN A 246 24.26 0.64 13.55
CA ASN A 246 23.07 0.87 14.35
C ASN A 246 23.28 0.31 15.76
N LEU A 247 23.11 1.14 16.75
CA LEU A 247 23.27 0.82 18.18
C LEU A 247 21.91 0.88 18.87
N ILE A 248 21.60 -0.13 19.66
CA ILE A 248 20.38 -0.25 20.45
C ILE A 248 20.78 -0.50 21.90
N VAL A 249 20.39 0.41 22.79
CA VAL A 249 20.62 0.32 24.22
C VAL A 249 19.28 0.49 24.93
N GLY A 250 18.62 -0.62 25.28
CA GLY A 250 17.24 -0.56 25.78
C GLY A 250 16.30 0.17 24.81
N PRO A 251 15.66 1.28 25.22
CA PRO A 251 14.80 2.07 24.34
C PRO A 251 15.58 3.04 23.43
N TYR A 252 16.86 3.27 23.69
CA TYR A 252 17.67 4.27 22.99
C TYR A 252 18.27 3.73 21.71
N ARG A 253 18.41 4.61 20.70
CA ARG A 253 18.95 4.30 19.37
C ARG A 253 19.98 5.35 18.98
N ALA A 254 21.07 4.93 18.37
CA ALA A 254 22.04 5.80 17.74
C ALA A 254 22.68 5.09 16.54
N THR A 255 23.34 5.88 15.69
CA THR A 255 24.09 5.34 14.54
C THR A 255 25.46 5.99 14.52
N THR A 256 26.53 5.22 14.24
CA THR A 256 27.89 5.75 14.23
C THR A 256 28.12 6.70 13.05
N GLY A 257 28.80 7.81 13.32
CA GLY A 257 29.26 8.78 12.32
C GLY A 257 30.41 8.30 11.45
N GLY A 258 30.95 9.18 10.62
CA GLY A 258 32.11 8.89 9.76
C GLY A 258 33.39 8.54 10.53
N ASP A 259 33.49 8.97 11.77
CA ASP A 259 34.57 8.66 12.73
C ASP A 259 34.36 7.34 13.49
N GLY A 260 33.29 6.59 13.17
CA GLY A 260 32.92 5.36 13.86
C GLY A 260 32.32 5.56 15.25
N VAL A 261 32.03 6.81 15.65
CA VAL A 261 31.57 7.14 16.99
C VAL A 261 30.07 7.45 17.01
N ALA A 262 29.38 6.97 18.04
CA ALA A 262 28.05 7.42 18.42
C ALA A 262 28.04 7.82 19.90
N GLN A 263 27.27 8.85 20.22
CA GLN A 263 27.01 9.30 21.60
C GLN A 263 25.51 9.25 21.85
N MET A 264 25.11 8.82 23.03
CA MET A 264 23.71 8.82 23.45
C MET A 264 23.60 9.15 24.93
N ARG A 265 22.52 9.87 25.27
CA ARG A 265 22.15 10.10 26.67
C ARG A 265 21.09 9.09 27.07
N VAL A 266 21.30 8.45 28.20
CA VAL A 266 20.43 7.38 28.72
C VAL A 266 20.14 7.61 30.19
N VAL A 267 19.09 6.98 30.71
CA VAL A 267 18.91 6.84 32.18
C VAL A 267 19.93 5.82 32.69
N GLY A 268 20.49 6.09 33.85
CA GLY A 268 21.44 5.15 34.48
C GLY A 268 20.78 3.83 34.88
N ASP A 269 21.08 2.76 34.15
CA ASP A 269 20.50 1.41 34.38
C ASP A 269 21.41 0.34 33.73
N HIS A 270 20.98 -0.92 33.83
CA HIS A 270 21.60 -2.06 33.14
C HIS A 270 20.82 -2.35 31.84
N TYR A 271 21.53 -2.40 30.74
CA TYR A 271 20.95 -2.61 29.41
C TYR A 271 21.57 -3.80 28.68
N VAL A 272 20.94 -4.24 27.63
CA VAL A 272 21.57 -5.05 26.60
C VAL A 272 21.89 -4.12 25.42
N LEU A 273 23.17 -4.06 25.05
CA LEU A 273 23.64 -3.39 23.84
C LEU A 273 23.54 -4.36 22.68
N HIS A 274 22.90 -3.91 21.61
CA HIS A 274 22.95 -4.56 20.30
C HIS A 274 23.61 -3.59 19.32
N ALA A 275 24.55 -4.09 18.52
CA ALA A 275 25.12 -3.35 17.40
C ALA A 275 25.02 -4.16 16.12
N SER A 276 24.61 -3.51 15.02
CA SER A 276 24.45 -4.14 13.73
C SER A 276 24.79 -3.18 12.59
N GLY A 277 25.29 -3.69 11.50
CA GLY A 277 25.64 -2.92 10.30
C GLY A 277 25.65 -3.80 9.07
N LEU A 278 25.64 -3.18 7.87
CA LEU A 278 25.69 -3.91 6.61
C LEU A 278 26.98 -4.71 6.51
N GLN A 279 26.86 -6.00 6.22
CA GLN A 279 27.99 -6.95 6.09
C GLN A 279 28.85 -7.04 7.35
N ARG A 280 28.24 -6.85 8.54
CA ARG A 280 28.93 -6.97 9.84
C ARG A 280 28.22 -7.98 10.71
N MET A 281 28.99 -8.82 11.39
CA MET A 281 28.48 -9.75 12.39
C MET A 281 27.80 -8.93 13.50
N PRO A 282 26.52 -9.24 13.83
CA PRO A 282 25.83 -8.57 14.93
C PRO A 282 26.60 -8.75 16.27
N TYR A 283 26.65 -7.69 17.05
CA TYR A 283 27.22 -7.71 18.41
C TYR A 283 26.12 -7.59 19.45
N ARG A 284 26.23 -8.33 20.53
CA ARG A 284 25.33 -8.26 21.68
C ARG A 284 26.11 -8.47 22.97
N ASP A 285 25.90 -7.57 23.94
CA ASP A 285 26.51 -7.69 25.27
C ASP A 285 25.69 -6.94 26.33
N HIS A 286 25.97 -7.20 27.60
CA HIS A 286 25.43 -6.46 28.72
C HIS A 286 26.18 -5.15 28.93
N LEU A 287 25.46 -4.08 29.23
CA LEU A 287 25.97 -2.74 29.42
C LEU A 287 25.51 -2.21 30.81
N ASP A 288 26.45 -1.92 31.68
CA ASP A 288 26.20 -1.21 32.94
C ASP A 288 26.35 0.30 32.71
N ALA A 289 25.21 0.99 32.48
CA ALA A 289 25.14 2.43 32.29
C ALA A 289 24.86 3.20 33.60
N THR A 290 25.05 2.60 34.77
CA THR A 290 24.94 3.32 36.06
C THR A 290 26.05 4.37 36.25
N ARG A 291 27.10 4.32 35.43
CA ARG A 291 28.24 5.25 35.37
C ARG A 291 28.50 5.66 33.90
N PRO A 292 29.18 6.81 33.65
CA PRO A 292 29.60 7.21 32.31
C PRO A 292 30.48 6.13 31.69
N ILE A 293 30.20 5.78 30.41
CA ILE A 293 30.88 4.69 29.70
C ILE A 293 31.43 5.16 28.37
N GLY A 294 32.72 4.85 28.13
CA GLY A 294 33.30 4.77 26.77
C GLY A 294 33.51 3.30 26.41
N LEU A 295 32.91 2.84 25.33
CA LEU A 295 33.01 1.46 24.86
C LEU A 295 33.57 1.40 23.47
N ARG A 296 34.50 0.47 23.21
CA ARG A 296 35.02 0.20 21.87
C ARG A 296 34.57 -1.18 21.41
N LEU A 297 33.83 -1.21 20.31
CA LEU A 297 33.30 -2.43 19.69
C LEU A 297 34.19 -2.86 18.53
N LEU A 298 34.67 -4.10 18.56
CA LEU A 298 35.43 -4.73 17.47
C LEU A 298 34.45 -5.58 16.65
N MET A 299 34.07 -5.10 15.48
CA MET A 299 33.08 -5.78 14.63
C MET A 299 33.77 -6.54 13.49
N ALA A 300 33.50 -7.84 13.38
CA ALA A 300 33.98 -8.67 12.28
C ALA A 300 33.10 -8.50 11.04
N VAL A 301 33.67 -8.75 9.87
CA VAL A 301 32.93 -8.88 8.60
C VAL A 301 32.07 -10.14 8.66
N GLU A 302 30.82 -10.03 8.27
CA GLU A 302 29.96 -11.17 8.03
C GLU A 302 30.40 -11.80 6.69
N LEU A 303 31.00 -12.99 6.76
CA LEU A 303 31.33 -13.75 5.55
C LEU A 303 30.02 -14.18 4.88
N PRO A 304 29.89 -14.07 3.55
CA PRO A 304 28.77 -14.65 2.84
C PRO A 304 28.66 -16.12 3.26
N GLN A 305 27.51 -16.52 3.79
CA GLN A 305 27.22 -17.94 3.91
C GLN A 305 27.26 -18.48 2.49
N GLU A 306 28.31 -19.26 2.16
CA GLU A 306 28.26 -20.10 0.97
C GLU A 306 26.96 -20.91 1.13
N HIS A 307 26.02 -20.68 0.23
CA HIS A 307 24.84 -21.51 0.14
C HIS A 307 25.36 -22.90 -0.16
N PHE A 308 25.46 -23.73 0.85
CA PHE A 308 25.67 -25.16 0.69
C PHE A 308 24.37 -25.65 0.04
N MET A 309 24.31 -25.55 -1.30
CA MET A 309 23.37 -26.34 -2.06
C MET A 309 23.85 -27.78 -1.92
N PRO A 310 23.11 -28.66 -1.24
CA PRO A 310 23.42 -30.07 -1.30
C PRO A 310 23.39 -30.46 -2.78
N PRO A 311 24.34 -31.26 -3.25
CA PRO A 311 24.38 -31.67 -4.65
C PRO A 311 23.04 -32.29 -5.03
N VAL A 312 22.43 -31.78 -6.11
CA VAL A 312 21.05 -32.08 -6.58
C VAL A 312 20.86 -33.58 -6.97
N ASN A 313 21.81 -34.45 -6.71
CA ASN A 313 21.81 -35.84 -7.11
C ASN A 313 22.19 -36.84 -6.00
N GLN A 314 21.57 -36.75 -4.81
CA GLN A 314 21.45 -37.93 -3.96
C GLN A 314 19.96 -38.13 -3.62
N LYS A 315 19.26 -38.91 -4.45
CA LYS A 315 18.04 -39.58 -4.01
C LYS A 315 18.44 -40.42 -2.79
N PRO A 316 17.77 -40.24 -1.63
CA PRO A 316 17.95 -41.19 -0.54
C PRO A 316 17.56 -42.58 -1.05
N SER A 317 18.48 -43.55 -1.01
CA SER A 317 18.15 -44.94 -1.32
C SER A 317 17.21 -45.43 -0.23
N ILE A 318 16.09 -46.03 -0.63
CA ILE A 318 15.04 -46.62 0.24
C ILE A 318 15.59 -47.82 1.07
N ALA A 319 16.87 -48.11 1.04
CA ALA A 319 17.50 -49.26 1.70
C ALA A 319 17.99 -48.98 3.15
N GLU A 320 17.85 -47.76 3.67
CA GLU A 320 18.32 -47.42 5.05
C GLU A 320 17.19 -47.15 6.06
N VAL A 321 15.99 -47.59 5.81
CA VAL A 321 14.83 -47.39 6.74
C VAL A 321 14.30 -48.73 7.33
N LEU A 322 15.07 -49.80 7.28
CA LEU A 322 14.71 -51.06 7.93
C LEU A 322 15.90 -51.63 8.70
N GLU A 323 16.21 -51.06 9.89
CA GLU A 323 16.72 -51.78 11.07
C GLU A 323 16.29 -51.04 12.35
#